data_769bf41a006edf65df544c89ac3f5a92
#
_entry.id   769bf41a006edf65df544c89ac3f5a92
#
_cell.length_a   1.000
_cell.length_b   1.000
_cell.length_c   1.000
_cell.angle_alpha   90.00
_cell.angle_beta   90.00
_cell.angle_gamma   90.00
#
_symmetry.space_group_name_H-M   'P 1'
#
loop_
_entity.id
_entity.type
_entity.pdbx_description
1 polymer ?
#
loop_
_entity_poly.entity_id
_entity_poly.type
_entity_poly.pdbx_seq_one_letter_code
_entity_poly.pdbx_strand_id
1 'polypeptide(L)'
;MRSTIFLSYPSSLGETAERIELSLKGEGYAVFRDRSALPPGESFDARIRAAVEESDLFVFLITPQSVSSGHYTLTELKFAEQRWGHPAGRVLPVMTEPTPIESIPAFLQAVTILKPQGNLVAEVAAEVERLTAPWWRRMLEPRRLVPAIVAALLLVVSAWLGLPFYFERRQQNTEAAALVDRSRTELDAGNSASAWKLLEQANAVAPTSRDVFTAQEELAMKLLRGAGLSYSSGGRATDEDLVKRTLPVLARGTSGAKGERLANLLAHMGWADYLRGGRAESGGLDPAKQYHAALEAHPANVYAHAMWGFELLRQRSSPAALAEAMKHFTTALETGREREYLRYLEVSALLQTYTNIWIEDLERQKETIRVVNAMRVGKETRPKGWGPGAFKGKVWAIYHFGFVPDDDRAQLLAALPPAEHLATFRWLFPEDDLAAADRGEYALFEYLFVLAHVEEYGTDRAAALASYRRLLGEFASKKYNSRAAIKMVEQANAAIRRLGG
;
A
#
# COMPACT_ATOMS: atom_id res chain seq x y z
N MET A 1 -7.13 -39.40 -48.62
CA MET A 1 -8.30 -39.77 -49.48
C MET A 1 -9.16 -38.53 -49.54
N ARG A 2 -9.64 -38.15 -50.73
CA ARG A 2 -10.66 -37.10 -50.85
C ARG A 2 -11.99 -37.67 -50.31
N SER A 3 -12.89 -36.76 -49.91
CA SER A 3 -14.17 -37.08 -49.28
C SER A 3 -15.07 -38.01 -50.11
N THR A 4 -15.92 -38.78 -49.47
CA THR A 4 -16.92 -39.63 -50.09
C THR A 4 -18.22 -38.86 -50.28
N ILE A 5 -18.77 -38.90 -51.50
CA ILE A 5 -19.96 -38.16 -51.89
C ILE A 5 -21.10 -39.16 -52.16
N PHE A 6 -22.25 -38.95 -51.53
CA PHE A 6 -23.46 -39.65 -51.92
C PHE A 6 -24.28 -38.79 -52.91
N LEU A 7 -24.60 -39.33 -54.06
CA LEU A 7 -25.39 -38.64 -55.11
C LEU A 7 -26.79 -39.26 -55.17
N SER A 8 -27.79 -38.52 -54.70
CA SER A 8 -29.21 -38.88 -54.76
C SER A 8 -29.88 -38.18 -55.94
N TYR A 9 -30.56 -38.95 -56.77
CA TYR A 9 -31.19 -38.47 -57.98
C TYR A 9 -32.40 -39.31 -58.42
N PRO A 10 -33.42 -38.76 -59.11
CA PRO A 10 -34.51 -39.52 -59.67
C PRO A 10 -34.04 -40.27 -60.92
N SER A 11 -34.71 -41.37 -61.26
CA SER A 11 -34.33 -42.21 -62.41
C SER A 11 -34.31 -41.47 -63.76
N SER A 12 -35.09 -40.39 -63.87
CA SER A 12 -35.11 -39.53 -65.08
C SER A 12 -33.79 -38.79 -65.30
N LEU A 13 -32.98 -38.60 -64.28
CA LEU A 13 -31.68 -37.89 -64.31
C LEU A 13 -30.46 -38.82 -64.36
N GLY A 14 -30.61 -40.10 -64.73
CA GLY A 14 -29.54 -41.08 -64.74
C GLY A 14 -28.29 -40.66 -65.52
N GLU A 15 -28.46 -40.16 -66.73
CA GLU A 15 -27.35 -39.63 -67.53
C GLU A 15 -26.66 -38.39 -66.92
N THR A 16 -27.44 -37.48 -66.38
CA THR A 16 -26.93 -36.30 -65.69
C THR A 16 -26.14 -36.69 -64.43
N ALA A 17 -26.66 -37.60 -63.61
CA ALA A 17 -25.99 -38.13 -62.44
C ALA A 17 -24.67 -38.83 -62.79
N GLU A 18 -24.62 -39.57 -63.92
CA GLU A 18 -23.40 -40.21 -64.43
C GLU A 18 -22.32 -39.18 -64.81
N ARG A 19 -22.70 -38.11 -65.47
CA ARG A 19 -21.78 -37.02 -65.82
C ARG A 19 -21.24 -36.28 -64.56
N ILE A 20 -22.08 -36.09 -63.55
CA ILE A 20 -21.65 -35.51 -62.27
C ILE A 20 -20.69 -36.49 -61.56
N GLU A 21 -21.02 -37.77 -61.51
CA GLU A 21 -20.16 -38.82 -60.92
C GLU A 21 -18.79 -38.88 -61.59
N LEU A 22 -18.74 -38.88 -62.91
CA LEU A 22 -17.48 -38.91 -63.68
C LEU A 22 -16.64 -37.68 -63.40
N SER A 23 -17.25 -36.48 -63.35
CA SER A 23 -16.56 -35.25 -63.01
C SER A 23 -15.95 -35.28 -61.62
N LEU A 24 -16.73 -35.68 -60.62
CA LEU A 24 -16.26 -35.76 -59.22
C LEU A 24 -15.18 -36.84 -59.05
N LYS A 25 -15.33 -38.03 -59.72
CA LYS A 25 -14.29 -39.07 -59.74
C LYS A 25 -13.00 -38.58 -60.41
N GLY A 26 -13.12 -37.79 -61.48
CA GLY A 26 -11.98 -37.15 -62.16
C GLY A 26 -11.19 -36.19 -61.20
N GLU A 27 -11.87 -35.58 -60.25
CA GLU A 27 -11.28 -34.75 -59.20
C GLU A 27 -10.78 -35.55 -57.98
N GLY A 28 -11.02 -36.90 -57.99
CA GLY A 28 -10.51 -37.80 -56.97
C GLY A 28 -11.44 -38.03 -55.77
N TYR A 29 -12.71 -37.65 -55.88
CA TYR A 29 -13.74 -38.02 -54.90
C TYR A 29 -14.19 -39.46 -55.07
N ALA A 30 -14.51 -40.15 -53.96
CA ALA A 30 -15.27 -41.39 -54.03
C ALA A 30 -16.75 -41.02 -54.13
N VAL A 31 -17.44 -41.49 -55.17
CA VAL A 31 -18.86 -41.18 -55.39
C VAL A 31 -19.68 -42.47 -55.30
N PHE A 32 -20.64 -42.49 -54.40
CA PHE A 32 -21.67 -43.53 -54.34
C PHE A 32 -22.90 -43.01 -55.11
N ARG A 33 -23.25 -43.74 -56.20
CA ARG A 33 -24.44 -43.52 -57.02
C ARG A 33 -25.27 -44.80 -57.03
N ASP A 34 -26.50 -44.71 -56.60
CA ASP A 34 -27.35 -45.84 -56.45
C ASP A 34 -27.82 -46.42 -57.78
N ARG A 35 -28.05 -47.70 -57.85
CA ARG A 35 -28.83 -48.60 -58.73
C ARG A 35 -28.07 -49.57 -59.59
N SER A 36 -26.78 -49.53 -59.79
CA SER A 36 -26.11 -50.42 -60.73
C SER A 36 -25.32 -51.59 -60.13
N ALA A 37 -25.26 -51.74 -58.83
CA ALA A 37 -24.31 -52.63 -58.14
C ALA A 37 -24.91 -53.46 -56.99
N LEU A 38 -26.21 -53.88 -57.10
CA LEU A 38 -26.84 -54.73 -56.08
C LEU A 38 -26.83 -56.15 -56.46
N PRO A 39 -26.20 -57.08 -55.68
CA PRO A 39 -26.43 -58.49 -55.73
C PRO A 39 -27.89 -58.81 -55.36
N PRO A 40 -28.54 -59.76 -55.97
CA PRO A 40 -29.89 -60.20 -55.60
C PRO A 40 -29.88 -60.83 -54.17
N GLY A 41 -30.78 -60.29 -53.29
CA GLY A 41 -31.01 -60.93 -51.97
C GLY A 41 -30.62 -60.12 -50.74
N GLU A 42 -29.93 -58.90 -50.89
CA GLU A 42 -29.64 -57.97 -49.74
C GLU A 42 -30.73 -56.91 -49.59
N SER A 43 -30.92 -56.46 -48.32
CA SER A 43 -31.83 -55.37 -48.03
C SER A 43 -31.32 -54.10 -48.63
N PHE A 44 -32.00 -53.53 -49.64
CA PHE A 44 -31.67 -52.31 -50.36
C PHE A 44 -31.56 -51.10 -49.43
N ASP A 45 -32.49 -50.99 -48.48
CA ASP A 45 -32.50 -49.86 -47.51
C ASP A 45 -31.32 -49.89 -46.57
N ALA A 46 -30.86 -51.05 -46.13
CA ALA A 46 -29.70 -51.16 -45.23
C ALA A 46 -28.41 -50.67 -45.89
N ARG A 47 -28.22 -50.98 -47.17
CA ARG A 47 -27.03 -50.61 -47.91
C ARG A 47 -26.99 -49.13 -48.27
N ILE A 48 -28.13 -48.55 -48.66
CA ILE A 48 -28.26 -47.12 -48.88
C ILE A 48 -28.01 -46.36 -47.58
N ARG A 49 -28.56 -46.79 -46.51
CA ARG A 49 -28.29 -46.22 -45.18
C ARG A 49 -26.78 -46.23 -44.87
N ALA A 50 -26.12 -47.35 -45.05
CA ALA A 50 -24.67 -47.48 -44.81
C ALA A 50 -23.88 -46.51 -45.74
N ALA A 51 -24.23 -46.43 -47.02
CA ALA A 51 -23.55 -45.51 -47.95
C ALA A 51 -23.77 -44.03 -47.57
N VAL A 52 -24.95 -43.66 -47.10
CA VAL A 52 -25.19 -42.30 -46.56
C VAL A 52 -24.41 -42.11 -45.31
N GLU A 53 -24.32 -43.07 -44.39
CA GLU A 53 -23.55 -43.00 -43.16
C GLU A 53 -22.03 -42.90 -43.40
N GLU A 54 -21.50 -43.49 -44.44
CA GLU A 54 -20.08 -43.44 -44.81
C GLU A 54 -19.71 -42.18 -45.62
N SER A 55 -20.69 -41.45 -46.16
CA SER A 55 -20.43 -40.25 -47.00
C SER A 55 -20.11 -39.01 -46.18
N ASP A 56 -19.23 -38.14 -46.68
CA ASP A 56 -18.91 -36.86 -46.09
C ASP A 56 -19.85 -35.74 -46.51
N LEU A 57 -20.43 -35.87 -47.74
CA LEU A 57 -21.36 -34.93 -48.33
C LEU A 57 -22.47 -35.68 -49.08
N PHE A 58 -23.68 -35.19 -48.94
CA PHE A 58 -24.85 -35.68 -49.64
C PHE A 58 -25.29 -34.64 -50.68
N VAL A 59 -25.27 -35.05 -51.96
CA VAL A 59 -25.73 -34.20 -53.08
C VAL A 59 -27.11 -34.69 -53.47
N PHE A 60 -28.10 -33.81 -53.42
CA PHE A 60 -29.49 -34.13 -53.76
C PHE A 60 -29.96 -33.37 -54.99
N LEU A 61 -30.27 -34.05 -56.08
CA LEU A 61 -30.79 -33.44 -57.30
C LEU A 61 -32.31 -33.23 -57.19
N ILE A 62 -32.71 -31.96 -57.12
CA ILE A 62 -34.10 -31.53 -56.97
C ILE A 62 -34.78 -31.46 -58.31
N THR A 63 -35.84 -32.23 -58.51
CA THR A 63 -36.83 -32.14 -59.55
C THR A 63 -38.24 -32.27 -58.94
N PRO A 64 -39.34 -31.95 -59.66
CA PRO A 64 -40.68 -32.21 -59.14
C PRO A 64 -40.90 -33.69 -58.80
N GLN A 65 -40.24 -34.60 -59.51
CA GLN A 65 -40.31 -36.05 -59.27
C GLN A 65 -39.55 -36.45 -57.99
N SER A 66 -38.34 -35.93 -57.80
CA SER A 66 -37.51 -36.34 -56.61
C SER A 66 -38.11 -35.94 -55.28
N VAL A 67 -38.94 -34.90 -55.25
CA VAL A 67 -39.60 -34.39 -54.02
C VAL A 67 -41.07 -34.85 -53.90
N SER A 68 -41.58 -35.63 -54.85
CA SER A 68 -42.95 -36.13 -54.80
C SER A 68 -43.13 -37.29 -53.78
N SER A 69 -44.27 -37.30 -53.09
CA SER A 69 -44.56 -38.31 -52.08
C SER A 69 -44.49 -39.74 -52.66
N GLY A 70 -43.80 -40.63 -51.94
CA GLY A 70 -43.60 -42.04 -52.34
C GLY A 70 -42.37 -42.24 -53.24
N HIS A 71 -41.63 -41.21 -53.57
CA HIS A 71 -40.41 -41.36 -54.37
C HIS A 71 -39.25 -41.83 -53.49
N TYR A 72 -38.39 -42.71 -54.00
CA TYR A 72 -37.31 -43.32 -53.23
C TYR A 72 -36.24 -42.31 -52.74
N THR A 73 -35.99 -41.28 -53.51
CA THR A 73 -35.08 -40.19 -53.13
C THR A 73 -35.43 -39.52 -51.82
N LEU A 74 -36.72 -39.51 -51.39
CA LEU A 74 -37.14 -39.02 -50.09
C LEU A 74 -36.76 -39.97 -48.94
N THR A 75 -36.64 -41.29 -49.21
CA THR A 75 -36.11 -42.25 -48.23
C THR A 75 -34.62 -42.05 -48.02
N GLU A 76 -33.84 -41.83 -49.06
CA GLU A 76 -32.42 -41.46 -49.00
C GLU A 76 -32.21 -40.15 -48.23
N LEU A 77 -33.06 -39.16 -48.50
CA LEU A 77 -33.03 -37.86 -47.77
C LEU A 77 -33.34 -38.03 -46.29
N LYS A 78 -34.26 -38.91 -45.91
CA LYS A 78 -34.54 -39.23 -44.50
C LYS A 78 -33.33 -39.84 -43.80
N PHE A 79 -32.54 -40.67 -44.49
CA PHE A 79 -31.30 -41.21 -43.91
C PHE A 79 -30.27 -40.12 -43.70
N ALA A 80 -30.16 -39.14 -44.64
CA ALA A 80 -29.31 -37.99 -44.50
C ALA A 80 -29.75 -37.07 -43.33
N GLU A 81 -31.06 -36.84 -43.18
CA GLU A 81 -31.63 -36.06 -42.09
C GLU A 81 -31.39 -36.76 -40.72
N GLN A 82 -31.55 -38.07 -40.65
CA GLN A 82 -31.25 -38.84 -39.43
C GLN A 82 -29.79 -38.79 -39.04
N ARG A 83 -28.89 -38.76 -40.03
CA ARG A 83 -27.44 -38.71 -39.79
C ARG A 83 -26.98 -37.35 -39.30
N TRP A 84 -27.40 -36.29 -39.94
CA TRP A 84 -26.80 -34.96 -39.69
C TRP A 84 -27.70 -33.99 -38.91
N GLY A 85 -28.98 -34.27 -38.72
CA GLY A 85 -29.93 -33.40 -38.01
C GLY A 85 -30.07 -32.00 -38.60
N HIS A 86 -28.98 -31.45 -39.15
CA HIS A 86 -28.96 -30.19 -39.85
C HIS A 86 -28.08 -30.26 -41.14
N PRO A 87 -28.56 -29.75 -42.31
CA PRO A 87 -27.92 -29.99 -43.60
C PRO A 87 -26.66 -29.10 -43.86
N ALA A 88 -26.43 -28.08 -43.09
CA ALA A 88 -25.36 -27.10 -43.35
C ALA A 88 -23.95 -27.72 -43.44
N GLY A 89 -23.30 -27.53 -44.59
CA GLY A 89 -21.99 -28.09 -44.88
C GLY A 89 -21.93 -29.59 -45.11
N ARG A 90 -23.09 -30.29 -45.09
CA ARG A 90 -23.21 -31.75 -45.26
C ARG A 90 -24.16 -32.16 -46.37
N VAL A 91 -25.06 -31.28 -46.77
CA VAL A 91 -26.01 -31.53 -47.82
C VAL A 91 -25.93 -30.42 -48.86
N LEU A 92 -25.79 -30.78 -50.14
CA LEU A 92 -25.83 -29.89 -51.28
C LEU A 92 -27.10 -30.14 -52.07
N PRO A 93 -28.18 -29.38 -51.87
CA PRO A 93 -29.36 -29.47 -52.71
C PRO A 93 -29.12 -28.73 -54.02
N VAL A 94 -29.37 -29.37 -55.13
CA VAL A 94 -29.16 -28.85 -56.48
C VAL A 94 -30.48 -28.88 -57.26
N MET A 95 -30.97 -27.71 -57.60
CA MET A 95 -32.21 -27.60 -58.43
C MET A 95 -31.90 -27.85 -59.90
N THR A 96 -32.19 -29.02 -60.36
CA THR A 96 -31.96 -29.41 -61.78
C THR A 96 -33.13 -29.12 -62.69
N GLU A 97 -34.31 -29.02 -62.13
CA GLU A 97 -35.54 -28.65 -62.83
C GLU A 97 -36.35 -27.66 -61.99
N PRO A 98 -37.07 -26.71 -62.59
CA PRO A 98 -37.92 -25.79 -61.85
C PRO A 98 -38.91 -26.55 -60.94
N THR A 99 -38.76 -26.41 -59.63
CA THR A 99 -39.56 -27.09 -58.63
C THR A 99 -40.10 -26.03 -57.65
N PRO A 100 -41.43 -26.02 -57.37
CA PRO A 100 -41.98 -25.09 -56.38
C PRO A 100 -41.33 -25.29 -55.01
N ILE A 101 -40.97 -24.16 -54.35
CA ILE A 101 -40.25 -24.22 -53.07
C ILE A 101 -41.10 -24.93 -52.00
N GLU A 102 -42.41 -24.75 -52.05
CA GLU A 102 -43.37 -25.37 -51.09
C GLU A 102 -43.38 -26.88 -51.15
N SER A 103 -42.94 -27.46 -52.27
CA SER A 103 -42.86 -28.94 -52.47
C SER A 103 -41.50 -29.49 -52.00
N ILE A 104 -40.52 -28.66 -51.76
CA ILE A 104 -39.17 -29.10 -51.30
C ILE A 104 -39.19 -29.38 -49.82
N PRO A 105 -38.68 -30.53 -49.36
CA PRO A 105 -38.58 -30.81 -47.91
C PRO A 105 -37.88 -29.73 -47.13
N ALA A 106 -38.41 -29.43 -45.92
CA ALA A 106 -37.86 -28.35 -45.02
C ALA A 106 -36.37 -28.56 -44.71
N PHE A 107 -35.91 -29.80 -44.62
CA PHE A 107 -34.49 -30.10 -44.41
C PHE A 107 -33.58 -29.56 -45.51
N LEU A 108 -33.99 -29.66 -46.78
CA LEU A 108 -33.25 -29.10 -47.93
C LEU A 108 -33.36 -27.55 -48.00
N GLN A 109 -34.48 -26.99 -47.54
CA GLN A 109 -34.68 -25.55 -47.50
C GLN A 109 -33.86 -24.87 -46.40
N ALA A 110 -33.35 -25.58 -45.42
CA ALA A 110 -32.53 -25.07 -44.32
C ALA A 110 -31.12 -24.62 -44.79
N VAL A 111 -30.74 -24.89 -46.05
CA VAL A 111 -29.49 -24.44 -46.66
C VAL A 111 -29.76 -23.84 -48.04
N THR A 112 -28.77 -23.08 -48.54
CA THR A 112 -28.88 -22.47 -49.90
C THR A 112 -28.93 -23.57 -50.95
N ILE A 113 -30.00 -23.57 -51.76
CA ILE A 113 -30.17 -24.49 -52.89
C ILE A 113 -29.34 -23.97 -54.08
N LEU A 114 -28.43 -24.79 -54.58
CA LEU A 114 -27.69 -24.47 -55.80
C LEU A 114 -28.67 -24.48 -56.99
N LYS A 115 -28.74 -23.35 -57.67
CA LYS A 115 -29.51 -23.18 -58.93
C LYS A 115 -28.51 -22.95 -60.06
N PRO A 116 -28.11 -24.00 -60.77
CA PRO A 116 -27.13 -23.87 -61.84
C PRO A 116 -27.59 -22.90 -62.92
N GLN A 117 -26.70 -21.99 -63.32
CA GLN A 117 -27.00 -20.99 -64.34
C GLN A 117 -26.27 -21.28 -65.68
N GLY A 118 -25.39 -22.28 -65.67
CA GLY A 118 -24.62 -22.66 -66.89
C GLY A 118 -24.40 -24.16 -66.94
N ASN A 119 -23.17 -24.61 -66.77
CA ASN A 119 -22.84 -26.02 -66.76
C ASN A 119 -23.10 -26.65 -65.43
N LEU A 120 -24.23 -27.34 -65.28
CA LEU A 120 -24.65 -28.03 -64.04
C LEU A 120 -23.54 -28.89 -63.43
N VAL A 121 -22.83 -29.70 -64.26
CA VAL A 121 -21.79 -30.62 -63.78
C VAL A 121 -20.62 -29.87 -63.17
N ALA A 122 -20.15 -28.79 -63.85
CA ALA A 122 -19.04 -27.97 -63.37
C ALA A 122 -19.41 -27.19 -62.11
N GLU A 123 -20.64 -26.65 -62.01
CA GLU A 123 -21.11 -25.91 -60.87
C GLU A 123 -21.29 -26.82 -59.62
N VAL A 124 -21.79 -28.06 -59.81
CA VAL A 124 -21.86 -29.03 -58.74
C VAL A 124 -20.48 -29.42 -58.26
N ALA A 125 -19.53 -29.67 -59.15
CA ALA A 125 -18.16 -30.04 -58.79
C ALA A 125 -17.47 -28.92 -58.03
N ALA A 126 -17.58 -27.68 -58.47
CA ALA A 126 -17.03 -26.51 -57.75
C ALA A 126 -17.61 -26.34 -56.36
N GLU A 127 -18.93 -26.57 -56.18
CA GLU A 127 -19.57 -26.42 -54.89
C GLU A 127 -19.21 -27.58 -53.92
N VAL A 128 -19.06 -28.82 -54.47
CA VAL A 128 -18.54 -29.98 -53.75
C VAL A 128 -17.10 -29.69 -53.26
N GLU A 129 -16.21 -29.16 -54.11
CA GLU A 129 -14.86 -28.79 -53.73
C GLU A 129 -14.90 -27.74 -52.61
N ARG A 130 -15.73 -26.72 -52.71
CA ARG A 130 -15.91 -25.69 -51.71
C ARG A 130 -16.36 -26.24 -50.34
N LEU A 131 -17.32 -27.16 -50.34
CA LEU A 131 -17.87 -27.75 -49.10
C LEU A 131 -16.92 -28.75 -48.47
N THR A 132 -16.13 -29.46 -49.26
CA THR A 132 -15.19 -30.51 -48.76
C THR A 132 -13.80 -29.98 -48.52
N ALA A 133 -13.51 -28.70 -48.87
CA ALA A 133 -12.20 -28.05 -48.66
C ALA A 133 -11.86 -28.04 -47.14
N PRO A 134 -10.64 -28.45 -46.77
CA PRO A 134 -10.19 -28.42 -45.35
C PRO A 134 -10.20 -26.98 -44.82
N TRP A 135 -10.59 -26.85 -43.54
CA TRP A 135 -10.79 -25.55 -42.85
C TRP A 135 -9.60 -24.57 -43.00
N TRP A 136 -8.36 -25.09 -43.02
CA TRP A 136 -7.17 -24.26 -43.15
C TRP A 136 -7.05 -23.59 -44.56
N ARG A 137 -7.60 -24.19 -45.63
CA ARG A 137 -7.68 -23.52 -46.96
C ARG A 137 -8.65 -22.33 -46.96
N ARG A 138 -9.70 -22.37 -46.12
CA ARG A 138 -10.63 -21.24 -45.92
C ARG A 138 -9.97 -20.08 -45.14
N MET A 139 -8.93 -20.34 -44.34
CA MET A 139 -8.14 -19.30 -43.67
C MET A 139 -7.10 -18.64 -44.58
N LEU A 140 -6.71 -19.30 -45.64
CA LEU A 140 -5.70 -18.79 -46.60
C LEU A 140 -6.29 -17.91 -47.71
N GLU A 141 -7.57 -17.53 -47.63
CA GLU A 141 -8.13 -16.54 -48.54
C GLU A 141 -7.38 -15.21 -48.38
N PRO A 142 -6.85 -14.60 -49.44
CA PRO A 142 -6.01 -13.38 -49.38
C PRO A 142 -6.70 -12.20 -48.65
N ARG A 143 -8.03 -12.15 -48.65
CA ARG A 143 -8.82 -11.14 -47.94
C ARG A 143 -8.71 -11.24 -46.41
N ARG A 144 -8.34 -12.40 -45.87
CA ARG A 144 -8.20 -12.62 -44.39
C ARG A 144 -6.74 -12.68 -43.95
N LEU A 145 -5.81 -12.99 -44.86
CA LEU A 145 -4.38 -13.08 -44.55
C LEU A 145 -3.75 -11.68 -44.38
N VAL A 146 -4.16 -10.69 -45.15
CA VAL A 146 -3.61 -9.34 -45.07
C VAL A 146 -3.80 -8.72 -43.68
N PRO A 147 -5.01 -8.69 -43.07
CA PRO A 147 -5.15 -8.13 -41.73
C PRO A 147 -4.44 -8.98 -40.66
N ALA A 148 -4.33 -10.29 -40.81
CA ALA A 148 -3.59 -11.14 -39.88
C ALA A 148 -2.07 -10.87 -39.93
N ILE A 149 -1.52 -10.70 -41.12
CA ILE A 149 -0.10 -10.34 -41.28
C ILE A 149 0.17 -8.94 -40.76
N VAL A 150 -0.71 -7.97 -40.99
CA VAL A 150 -0.58 -6.61 -40.45
C VAL A 150 -0.65 -6.63 -38.92
N ALA A 151 -1.59 -7.37 -38.33
CA ALA A 151 -1.66 -7.52 -36.87
C ALA A 151 -0.40 -8.18 -36.29
N ALA A 152 0.12 -9.22 -36.95
CA ALA A 152 1.36 -9.87 -36.51
C ALA A 152 2.58 -8.93 -36.60
N LEU A 153 2.67 -8.15 -37.67
CA LEU A 153 3.71 -7.14 -37.86
C LEU A 153 3.61 -6.04 -36.79
N LEU A 154 2.41 -5.55 -36.49
CA LEU A 154 2.20 -4.57 -35.43
C LEU A 154 2.60 -5.11 -34.07
N LEU A 155 2.29 -6.37 -33.74
CA LEU A 155 2.74 -7.03 -32.52
C LEU A 155 4.27 -7.15 -32.45
N VAL A 156 4.91 -7.54 -33.53
CA VAL A 156 6.38 -7.63 -33.62
C VAL A 156 7.02 -6.26 -33.45
N VAL A 157 6.50 -5.24 -34.13
CA VAL A 157 7.00 -3.86 -33.98
C VAL A 157 6.77 -3.33 -32.57
N SER A 158 5.59 -3.56 -31.99
CA SER A 158 5.29 -3.16 -30.62
C SER A 158 6.18 -3.88 -29.60
N ALA A 159 6.44 -5.16 -29.81
CA ALA A 159 7.38 -5.92 -28.99
C ALA A 159 8.82 -5.41 -29.16
N TRP A 160 9.23 -5.17 -30.41
CA TRP A 160 10.58 -4.69 -30.73
C TRP A 160 10.86 -3.30 -30.14
N LEU A 161 9.87 -2.40 -30.15
CA LEU A 161 9.96 -1.07 -29.56
C LEU A 161 9.76 -1.10 -28.02
N GLY A 162 8.87 -1.94 -27.53
CA GLY A 162 8.51 -1.98 -26.11
C GLY A 162 9.44 -2.82 -25.22
N LEU A 163 9.98 -3.92 -25.73
CA LEU A 163 10.84 -4.82 -24.96
C LEU A 163 12.12 -4.14 -24.44
N PRO A 164 12.90 -3.39 -25.24
CA PRO A 164 14.09 -2.69 -24.76
C PRO A 164 13.74 -1.72 -23.64
N PHE A 165 12.68 -0.90 -23.82
CA PHE A 165 12.20 0.04 -22.80
C PHE A 165 11.74 -0.68 -21.52
N TYR A 166 11.08 -1.83 -21.66
CA TYR A 166 10.67 -2.64 -20.50
C TYR A 166 11.87 -3.20 -19.73
N PHE A 167 12.89 -3.73 -20.43
CA PHE A 167 14.10 -4.26 -19.81
C PHE A 167 14.93 -3.16 -19.15
N GLU A 168 15.09 -2.02 -19.80
CA GLU A 168 15.78 -0.86 -19.24
C GLU A 168 15.09 -0.36 -17.96
N ARG A 169 13.77 -0.18 -18.01
CA ARG A 169 12.99 0.23 -16.84
C ARG A 169 13.05 -0.80 -15.70
N ARG A 170 13.07 -2.08 -16.03
CA ARG A 170 13.24 -3.15 -15.04
C ARG A 170 14.62 -3.09 -14.39
N GLN A 171 15.65 -2.87 -15.19
CA GLN A 171 17.04 -2.73 -14.69
C GLN A 171 17.16 -1.50 -13.78
N GLN A 172 16.63 -0.35 -14.21
CA GLN A 172 16.59 0.88 -13.41
C GLN A 172 15.86 0.66 -12.07
N ASN A 173 14.72 0.00 -12.08
CA ASN A 173 13.99 -0.32 -10.85
C ASN A 173 14.79 -1.26 -9.92
N THR A 174 15.50 -2.23 -10.47
CA THR A 174 16.35 -3.15 -9.67
C THR A 174 17.52 -2.40 -9.05
N GLU A 175 18.18 -1.53 -9.79
CA GLU A 175 19.28 -0.69 -9.31
C GLU A 175 18.79 0.28 -8.23
N ALA A 176 17.65 0.93 -8.45
CA ALA A 176 17.03 1.83 -7.49
C ALA A 176 16.63 1.09 -6.19
N ALA A 177 16.09 -0.13 -6.29
CA ALA A 177 15.78 -0.96 -5.13
C ALA A 177 17.03 -1.30 -4.31
N ALA A 178 18.15 -1.64 -4.95
CA ALA A 178 19.40 -1.88 -4.27
C ALA A 178 19.94 -0.63 -3.55
N LEU A 179 19.74 0.57 -4.13
CA LEU A 179 20.09 1.84 -3.48
C LEU A 179 19.20 2.13 -2.28
N VAL A 180 17.89 1.82 -2.38
CA VAL A 180 16.94 1.93 -1.25
C VAL A 180 17.35 1.02 -0.10
N ASP A 181 17.70 -0.23 -0.36
CA ASP A 181 18.13 -1.18 0.68
C ASP A 181 19.44 -0.74 1.34
N ARG A 182 20.39 -0.24 0.57
CA ARG A 182 21.62 0.37 1.12
C ARG A 182 21.32 1.60 1.96
N SER A 183 20.36 2.43 1.54
CA SER A 183 19.92 3.59 2.32
C SER A 183 19.36 3.17 3.69
N ARG A 184 18.58 2.08 3.75
CA ARG A 184 18.08 1.54 5.03
C ARG A 184 19.22 1.09 5.93
N THR A 185 20.20 0.38 5.37
CA THR A 185 21.38 -0.06 6.12
C THR A 185 22.17 1.13 6.71
N GLU A 186 22.38 2.19 5.92
CA GLU A 186 23.04 3.41 6.40
C GLU A 186 22.22 4.12 7.50
N LEU A 187 20.91 4.13 7.36
CA LEU A 187 20.02 4.71 8.35
C LEU A 187 20.05 3.95 9.68
N ASP A 188 20.11 2.62 9.63
CA ASP A 188 20.22 1.77 10.83
C ASP A 188 21.59 1.91 11.49
N ALA A 189 22.63 2.20 10.72
CA ALA A 189 23.95 2.57 11.22
C ALA A 189 24.03 4.02 11.78
N GLY A 190 22.94 4.80 11.69
CA GLY A 190 22.88 6.20 12.15
C GLY A 190 23.38 7.23 11.11
N ASN A 191 23.75 6.82 9.91
CA ASN A 191 24.32 7.66 8.85
C ASN A 191 23.23 8.32 7.98
N SER A 192 22.39 9.15 8.57
CA SER A 192 21.23 9.77 7.89
C SER A 192 21.57 10.55 6.62
N ALA A 193 22.72 11.22 6.58
CA ALA A 193 23.16 11.97 5.41
C ALA A 193 23.51 11.06 4.23
N SER A 194 24.21 9.95 4.50
CA SER A 194 24.52 8.92 3.51
C SER A 194 23.24 8.24 2.99
N ALA A 195 22.32 7.92 3.89
CA ALA A 195 21.02 7.35 3.56
C ALA A 195 20.23 8.26 2.61
N TRP A 196 20.17 9.55 2.90
CA TRP A 196 19.51 10.54 2.04
C TRP A 196 20.13 10.61 0.64
N LYS A 197 21.46 10.71 0.56
CA LYS A 197 22.17 10.75 -0.71
C LYS A 197 21.91 9.50 -1.58
N LEU A 198 21.82 8.32 -0.97
CA LEU A 198 21.48 7.08 -1.68
C LEU A 198 20.05 7.13 -2.24
N LEU A 199 19.09 7.71 -1.52
CA LEU A 199 17.73 7.88 -2.03
C LEU A 199 17.63 8.94 -3.14
N GLU A 200 18.46 9.98 -3.10
CA GLU A 200 18.57 10.93 -4.21
C GLU A 200 19.11 10.22 -5.48
N GLN A 201 20.12 9.37 -5.33
CA GLN A 201 20.65 8.56 -6.42
C GLN A 201 19.58 7.58 -6.95
N ALA A 202 18.86 6.88 -6.06
CA ALA A 202 17.76 6.01 -6.45
C ALA A 202 16.67 6.75 -7.22
N ASN A 203 16.31 7.97 -6.81
CA ASN A 203 15.35 8.80 -7.51
C ASN A 203 15.86 9.29 -8.87
N ALA A 204 17.16 9.54 -9.03
CA ALA A 204 17.75 9.88 -10.32
C ALA A 204 17.72 8.70 -11.30
N VAL A 205 17.96 7.48 -10.82
CA VAL A 205 17.90 6.24 -11.61
C VAL A 205 16.47 5.87 -12.00
N ALA A 206 15.54 5.93 -11.06
CA ALA A 206 14.14 5.55 -11.28
C ALA A 206 13.16 6.63 -10.78
N PRO A 207 13.04 7.77 -11.48
CA PRO A 207 12.29 8.95 -11.03
C PRO A 207 10.77 8.75 -10.94
N THR A 208 10.25 7.62 -11.41
CA THR A 208 8.82 7.25 -11.34
C THR A 208 8.57 6.06 -10.41
N SER A 209 9.59 5.56 -9.71
CA SER A 209 9.47 4.40 -8.82
C SER A 209 8.71 4.79 -7.55
N ARG A 210 7.61 4.10 -7.30
CA ARG A 210 6.82 4.30 -6.08
C ARG A 210 7.58 3.91 -4.82
N ASP A 211 8.41 2.87 -4.91
CA ASP A 211 9.18 2.36 -3.78
C ASP A 211 10.24 3.37 -3.34
N VAL A 212 10.89 4.04 -4.30
CA VAL A 212 11.84 5.13 -4.03
C VAL A 212 11.13 6.30 -3.35
N PHE A 213 9.96 6.70 -3.85
CA PHE A 213 9.20 7.79 -3.24
C PHE A 213 8.76 7.47 -1.82
N THR A 214 8.26 6.25 -1.59
CA THR A 214 7.87 5.81 -0.25
C THR A 214 9.07 5.81 0.70
N ALA A 215 10.22 5.31 0.27
CA ALA A 215 11.44 5.34 1.09
C ALA A 215 11.92 6.77 1.39
N GLN A 216 11.81 7.69 0.43
CA GLN A 216 12.11 9.12 0.66
C GLN A 216 11.15 9.75 1.67
N GLU A 217 9.85 9.48 1.59
CA GLU A 217 8.83 9.95 2.53
C GLU A 217 9.12 9.44 3.95
N GLU A 218 9.38 8.14 4.09
CA GLU A 218 9.69 7.50 5.39
C GLU A 218 10.95 8.10 6.02
N LEU A 219 12.00 8.26 5.24
CA LEU A 219 13.24 8.89 5.72
C LEU A 219 13.01 10.36 6.09
N ALA A 220 12.30 11.12 5.26
CA ALA A 220 11.97 12.52 5.53
C ALA A 220 11.21 12.66 6.86
N MET A 221 10.18 11.85 7.09
CA MET A 221 9.42 11.84 8.34
C MET A 221 10.30 11.44 9.54
N LYS A 222 11.16 10.43 9.38
CA LYS A 222 12.08 9.99 10.46
C LYS A 222 13.08 11.08 10.82
N LEU A 223 13.65 11.78 9.84
CA LEU A 223 14.57 12.89 10.06
C LEU A 223 13.90 14.07 10.75
N LEU A 224 12.68 14.43 10.34
CA LEU A 224 11.90 15.49 10.97
C LEU A 224 11.54 15.16 12.43
N ARG A 225 11.24 13.90 12.75
CA ARG A 225 11.03 13.48 14.15
C ARG A 225 12.29 13.60 15.00
N GLY A 226 13.45 13.34 14.42
CA GLY A 226 14.74 13.54 15.11
C GLY A 226 15.17 14.99 15.28
N ALA A 227 14.65 15.88 14.45
CA ALA A 227 14.92 17.31 14.52
C ALA A 227 14.05 18.00 15.59
N GLY A 228 14.50 19.12 16.11
CA GLY A 228 13.76 19.90 17.11
C GLY A 228 13.83 19.33 18.53
N LEU A 229 14.27 18.10 18.68
CA LEU A 229 14.44 17.45 19.98
C LEU A 229 15.88 17.58 20.51
N SER A 230 16.80 17.99 19.65
CA SER A 230 18.21 18.22 20.00
C SER A 230 18.43 19.70 20.34
N TYR A 231 18.50 20.00 21.60
CA TYR A 231 18.73 21.37 22.12
C TYR A 231 20.23 21.73 22.08
N SER A 232 20.88 21.59 20.92
CA SER A 232 22.23 22.14 20.74
C SER A 232 22.13 23.51 20.08
N SER A 233 22.88 24.47 20.59
CA SER A 233 22.92 25.87 20.21
C SER A 233 23.31 26.17 18.74
N GLY A 234 23.43 25.16 17.91
CA GLY A 234 23.65 25.23 16.46
C GLY A 234 22.48 24.75 15.60
N GLY A 235 21.35 24.36 16.21
CA GLY A 235 20.30 23.61 15.55
C GLY A 235 19.47 24.36 14.49
N ARG A 236 19.36 25.68 14.54
CA ARG A 236 18.45 26.40 13.63
C ARG A 236 18.86 26.35 12.14
N ALA A 237 20.14 26.40 11.81
CA ALA A 237 20.58 26.33 10.42
C ALA A 237 20.44 24.92 9.85
N THR A 238 20.70 23.89 10.68
CA THR A 238 20.54 22.47 10.30
C THR A 238 19.07 22.10 10.13
N ASP A 239 18.17 22.67 10.94
CA ASP A 239 16.73 22.42 10.81
C ASP A 239 16.15 23.06 9.55
N GLU A 240 16.59 24.26 9.16
CA GLU A 240 16.14 24.92 7.93
C GLU A 240 16.55 24.13 6.67
N ASP A 241 17.80 23.68 6.59
CA ASP A 241 18.26 22.85 5.47
C ASP A 241 17.55 21.50 5.41
N LEU A 242 17.26 20.90 6.56
CA LEU A 242 16.48 19.68 6.65
C LEU A 242 15.07 19.89 6.11
N VAL A 243 14.39 20.97 6.53
CA VAL A 243 13.04 21.30 6.07
C VAL A 243 13.03 21.60 4.57
N LYS A 244 13.99 22.35 4.06
CA LYS A 244 14.12 22.63 2.61
C LYS A 244 14.20 21.33 1.79
N ARG A 245 14.86 20.30 2.29
CA ARG A 245 15.01 19.02 1.60
C ARG A 245 13.79 18.11 1.76
N THR A 246 13.19 18.03 2.93
CA THR A 246 12.14 17.08 3.26
C THR A 246 10.76 17.55 2.84
N LEU A 247 10.43 18.83 3.00
CA LEU A 247 9.10 19.37 2.72
C LEU A 247 8.62 19.12 1.27
N PRO A 248 9.43 19.32 0.21
CA PRO A 248 9.00 18.99 -1.15
C PRO A 248 8.68 17.52 -1.38
N VAL A 249 9.38 16.62 -0.68
CA VAL A 249 9.15 15.17 -0.74
C VAL A 249 7.78 14.84 -0.12
N LEU A 250 7.50 15.38 1.08
CA LEU A 250 6.22 15.17 1.75
C LEU A 250 5.06 15.78 0.95
N ALA A 251 5.22 17.00 0.45
CA ALA A 251 4.19 17.69 -0.34
C ALA A 251 3.83 16.90 -1.62
N ARG A 252 4.84 16.37 -2.33
CA ARG A 252 4.60 15.48 -3.48
C ARG A 252 3.83 14.23 -3.07
N GLY A 253 4.16 13.65 -1.90
CA GLY A 253 3.53 12.44 -1.38
C GLY A 253 2.05 12.58 -1.07
N THR A 254 1.55 13.80 -0.80
CA THR A 254 0.13 14.04 -0.52
C THR A 254 -0.77 13.81 -1.73
N SER A 255 -0.22 13.94 -2.95
CA SER A 255 -0.98 13.71 -4.19
C SER A 255 -1.45 12.25 -4.29
N GLY A 256 -2.75 12.04 -4.18
CA GLY A 256 -3.36 10.70 -4.21
C GLY A 256 -3.22 9.88 -2.92
N ALA A 257 -2.58 10.40 -1.87
CA ALA A 257 -2.57 9.77 -0.55
C ALA A 257 -3.94 9.89 0.13
N LYS A 258 -4.30 8.90 0.95
CA LYS A 258 -5.56 8.85 1.72
C LYS A 258 -5.34 8.22 3.09
N GLY A 259 -6.27 8.45 4.01
CA GLY A 259 -6.28 7.83 5.33
C GLY A 259 -4.99 8.07 6.11
N GLU A 260 -4.48 7.04 6.78
CA GLU A 260 -3.31 7.13 7.67
C GLU A 260 -2.05 7.68 6.96
N ARG A 261 -1.79 7.27 5.69
CA ARG A 261 -0.63 7.78 4.95
C ARG A 261 -0.72 9.29 4.72
N LEU A 262 -1.88 9.78 4.30
CA LEU A 262 -2.10 11.24 4.12
C LEU A 262 -1.93 11.97 5.44
N ALA A 263 -2.52 11.45 6.52
CA ALA A 263 -2.40 12.03 7.84
C ALA A 263 -0.95 12.11 8.34
N ASN A 264 -0.16 11.04 8.12
CA ASN A 264 1.25 11.04 8.47
C ASN A 264 2.04 12.13 7.72
N LEU A 265 1.81 12.25 6.41
CA LEU A 265 2.47 13.29 5.59
C LEU A 265 2.10 14.69 6.07
N LEU A 266 0.80 14.96 6.27
CA LEU A 266 0.32 16.26 6.73
C LEU A 266 0.84 16.61 8.13
N ALA A 267 0.83 15.67 9.07
CA ALA A 267 1.37 15.88 10.41
C ALA A 267 2.85 16.29 10.38
N HIS A 268 3.66 15.59 9.57
CA HIS A 268 5.08 15.92 9.45
C HIS A 268 5.34 17.20 8.65
N MET A 269 4.45 17.58 7.72
CA MET A 269 4.50 18.92 7.09
C MET A 269 4.23 20.03 8.10
N GLY A 270 3.24 19.85 8.99
CA GLY A 270 3.00 20.77 10.11
C GLY A 270 4.22 20.86 11.04
N TRP A 271 4.84 19.71 11.34
CA TRP A 271 6.05 19.67 12.15
C TRP A 271 7.24 20.37 11.47
N ALA A 272 7.41 20.19 10.17
CA ALA A 272 8.43 20.91 9.40
C ALA A 272 8.23 22.43 9.44
N ASP A 273 6.97 22.90 9.37
CA ASP A 273 6.68 24.33 9.47
C ASP A 273 6.94 24.87 10.89
N TYR A 274 6.59 24.07 11.91
CA TYR A 274 6.98 24.36 13.30
C TYR A 274 8.51 24.56 13.43
N LEU A 275 9.32 23.66 12.85
CA LEU A 275 10.79 23.74 12.91
C LEU A 275 11.35 24.99 12.22
N ARG A 276 10.67 25.51 11.19
CA ARG A 276 11.01 26.78 10.52
C ARG A 276 10.71 28.03 11.36
N GLY A 277 10.02 27.88 12.47
CA GLY A 277 9.70 28.96 13.39
C GLY A 277 8.27 29.45 13.36
N GLY A 278 7.36 28.79 12.63
CA GLY A 278 5.90 28.98 12.69
C GLY A 278 5.43 30.43 12.41
N ARG A 279 6.20 31.24 11.67
CA ARG A 279 5.84 32.62 11.39
C ARG A 279 5.09 32.71 10.07
N ALA A 280 3.82 33.07 10.14
CA ALA A 280 2.96 33.34 8.99
C ALA A 280 3.52 34.38 8.01
N GLU A 281 4.43 35.23 8.48
CA GLU A 281 5.07 36.32 7.68
C GLU A 281 6.02 35.80 6.59
N SER A 282 6.43 34.53 6.61
CA SER A 282 7.39 33.96 5.65
C SER A 282 6.76 33.05 4.60
N GLY A 283 5.43 33.06 4.40
CA GLY A 283 4.74 32.18 3.45
C GLY A 283 4.77 30.71 3.86
N GLY A 284 4.98 30.43 5.15
CA GLY A 284 4.99 29.09 5.72
C GLY A 284 3.60 28.46 5.77
N LEU A 285 3.58 27.15 5.92
CA LEU A 285 2.38 26.39 6.23
C LEU A 285 1.96 26.73 7.67
N ASP A 286 0.67 26.79 7.95
CA ASP A 286 0.15 26.88 9.30
C ASP A 286 0.19 25.48 9.95
N PRO A 287 1.02 25.23 10.99
CA PRO A 287 1.13 23.94 11.63
C PRO A 287 -0.23 23.41 12.11
N ALA A 288 -1.04 24.23 12.77
CA ALA A 288 -2.34 23.86 13.28
C ALA A 288 -3.27 23.40 12.15
N LYS A 289 -3.30 24.11 11.03
CA LYS A 289 -4.08 23.73 9.84
C LYS A 289 -3.65 22.37 9.30
N GLN A 290 -2.36 22.07 9.28
CA GLN A 290 -1.86 20.77 8.82
C GLN A 290 -2.26 19.63 9.78
N TYR A 291 -2.22 19.86 11.11
CA TYR A 291 -2.64 18.88 12.08
C TYR A 291 -4.15 18.61 12.03
N HIS A 292 -4.97 19.65 11.87
CA HIS A 292 -6.41 19.48 11.64
C HIS A 292 -6.70 18.65 10.40
N ALA A 293 -6.09 18.99 9.26
CA ALA A 293 -6.26 18.23 8.02
C ALA A 293 -5.78 16.77 8.16
N ALA A 294 -4.72 16.53 8.94
CA ALA A 294 -4.25 15.20 9.25
C ALA A 294 -5.28 14.38 10.05
N LEU A 295 -5.91 15.00 11.06
CA LEU A 295 -6.94 14.35 11.87
C LEU A 295 -8.26 14.17 11.12
N GLU A 296 -8.60 15.04 10.16
CA GLU A 296 -9.70 14.82 9.24
C GLU A 296 -9.44 13.59 8.33
N ALA A 297 -8.20 13.42 7.86
CA ALA A 297 -7.82 12.27 7.04
C ALA A 297 -7.79 10.96 7.84
N HIS A 298 -7.34 11.01 9.10
CA HIS A 298 -7.27 9.87 10.02
C HIS A 298 -7.37 10.31 11.48
N PRO A 299 -8.56 10.24 12.12
CA PRO A 299 -8.81 10.78 13.46
C PRO A 299 -7.95 10.21 14.60
N ALA A 300 -7.37 9.02 14.43
CA ALA A 300 -6.50 8.39 15.41
C ALA A 300 -5.01 8.52 15.05
N ASN A 301 -4.63 9.50 14.24
CA ASN A 301 -3.24 9.66 13.82
C ASN A 301 -2.33 10.09 14.98
N VAL A 302 -1.40 9.23 15.36
CA VAL A 302 -0.53 9.42 16.53
C VAL A 302 0.37 10.65 16.40
N TYR A 303 0.89 10.92 15.21
CA TYR A 303 1.78 12.04 14.99
C TYR A 303 1.03 13.37 15.01
N ALA A 304 -0.13 13.43 14.37
CA ALA A 304 -0.96 14.63 14.36
C ALA A 304 -1.37 15.02 15.78
N HIS A 305 -1.85 14.06 16.58
CA HIS A 305 -2.19 14.31 17.97
C HIS A 305 -0.97 14.77 18.78
N ALA A 306 0.15 14.05 18.75
CA ALA A 306 1.31 14.39 19.55
C ALA A 306 1.94 15.75 19.17
N MET A 307 2.07 16.00 17.87
CA MET A 307 2.64 17.26 17.36
C MET A 307 1.72 18.45 17.62
N TRP A 308 0.41 18.24 17.53
CA TRP A 308 -0.54 19.30 17.91
C TRP A 308 -0.56 19.56 19.41
N GLY A 309 -0.57 18.53 20.25
CA GLY A 309 -0.42 18.69 21.69
C GLY A 309 0.83 19.48 22.06
N PHE A 310 1.94 19.19 21.36
CA PHE A 310 3.19 19.94 21.53
C PHE A 310 3.03 21.42 21.14
N GLU A 311 2.40 21.71 20.02
CA GLU A 311 2.17 23.08 19.52
C GLU A 311 1.26 23.88 20.46
N LEU A 312 0.19 23.29 20.96
CA LEU A 312 -0.72 23.92 21.93
C LEU A 312 0.02 24.38 23.19
N LEU A 313 0.91 23.54 23.73
CA LEU A 313 1.69 23.88 24.91
C LEU A 313 2.73 24.97 24.65
N ARG A 314 3.16 25.11 23.40
CA ARG A 314 4.11 26.17 23.03
C ARG A 314 3.44 27.54 22.89
N GLN A 315 2.25 27.58 22.28
CA GLN A 315 1.60 28.84 21.95
C GLN A 315 0.85 29.46 23.11
N ARG A 316 0.39 28.65 24.07
CA ARG A 316 -0.54 29.09 25.11
C ARG A 316 -0.17 28.54 26.48
N SER A 317 0.02 29.45 27.44
CA SER A 317 0.14 29.12 28.86
C SER A 317 -1.21 29.32 29.53
N SER A 318 -2.14 28.38 29.35
CA SER A 318 -3.43 28.42 30.04
C SER A 318 -3.82 27.01 30.49
N PRO A 319 -4.57 26.86 31.58
CA PRO A 319 -5.06 25.55 32.05
C PRO A 319 -5.89 24.81 30.97
N ALA A 320 -6.66 25.54 30.15
CA ALA A 320 -7.43 24.96 29.07
C ALA A 320 -6.53 24.37 27.97
N ALA A 321 -5.47 25.10 27.55
CA ALA A 321 -4.52 24.60 26.57
C ALA A 321 -3.72 23.40 27.10
N LEU A 322 -3.38 23.37 28.39
CA LEU A 322 -2.75 22.21 29.02
C LEU A 322 -3.68 21.01 28.97
N ALA A 323 -4.93 21.14 29.38
CA ALA A 323 -5.90 20.05 29.38
C ALA A 323 -6.15 19.50 27.96
N GLU A 324 -6.25 20.37 26.95
CA GLU A 324 -6.42 19.98 25.56
C GLU A 324 -5.19 19.26 25.03
N ALA A 325 -3.99 19.76 25.29
CA ALA A 325 -2.73 19.13 24.89
C ALA A 325 -2.58 17.73 25.52
N MET A 326 -2.88 17.61 26.82
CA MET A 326 -2.81 16.32 27.52
C MET A 326 -3.81 15.30 26.95
N LYS A 327 -5.00 15.74 26.52
CA LYS A 327 -5.95 14.89 25.80
C LYS A 327 -5.36 14.37 24.49
N HIS A 328 -4.70 15.23 23.73
CA HIS A 328 -4.04 14.82 22.49
C HIS A 328 -2.91 13.81 22.73
N PHE A 329 -2.05 14.03 23.71
CA PHE A 329 -1.00 13.06 24.07
C PHE A 329 -1.58 11.74 24.56
N THR A 330 -2.65 11.75 25.36
CA THR A 330 -3.34 10.54 25.81
C THR A 330 -3.83 9.74 24.59
N THR A 331 -4.55 10.37 23.66
CA THR A 331 -5.04 9.72 22.43
C THR A 331 -3.88 9.14 21.60
N ALA A 332 -2.79 9.88 21.43
CA ALA A 332 -1.63 9.38 20.71
C ALA A 332 -1.02 8.12 21.38
N LEU A 333 -0.95 8.10 22.70
CA LEU A 333 -0.35 7.02 23.47
C LEU A 333 -1.23 5.76 23.59
N GLU A 334 -2.55 5.89 23.43
CA GLU A 334 -3.50 4.76 23.47
C GLU A 334 -3.23 3.72 22.38
N THR A 335 -2.65 4.11 21.24
CA THR A 335 -2.32 3.20 20.14
C THR A 335 -1.18 2.23 20.48
N GLY A 336 -0.36 2.52 21.49
CA GLY A 336 0.82 1.75 21.87
C GLY A 336 2.00 1.82 20.88
N ARG A 337 1.82 2.46 19.72
CA ARG A 337 2.89 2.62 18.70
C ARG A 337 3.77 3.84 19.03
N GLU A 338 5.03 3.79 18.64
CA GLU A 338 6.00 4.91 18.78
C GLU A 338 6.09 5.51 20.20
N ARG A 339 5.78 4.71 21.23
CA ARG A 339 5.56 5.18 22.59
C ARG A 339 6.74 5.96 23.17
N GLU A 340 7.97 5.54 22.91
CA GLU A 340 9.19 6.23 23.34
C GLU A 340 9.26 7.65 22.76
N TYR A 341 8.98 7.80 21.46
CA TYR A 341 8.98 9.10 20.79
C TYR A 341 7.84 10.00 21.29
N LEU A 342 6.64 9.47 21.45
CA LEU A 342 5.46 10.21 21.91
C LEU A 342 5.67 10.73 23.33
N ARG A 343 6.20 9.91 24.24
CA ARG A 343 6.54 10.33 25.60
C ARG A 343 7.65 11.37 25.65
N TYR A 344 8.66 11.20 24.80
CA TYR A 344 9.70 12.20 24.69
C TYR A 344 9.14 13.56 24.22
N LEU A 345 8.22 13.54 23.24
CA LEU A 345 7.58 14.74 22.75
C LEU A 345 6.69 15.39 23.83
N GLU A 346 5.89 14.59 24.52
CA GLU A 346 5.04 15.05 25.63
C GLU A 346 5.83 15.74 26.73
N VAL A 347 6.85 15.09 27.26
CA VAL A 347 7.66 15.67 28.33
C VAL A 347 8.46 16.87 27.81
N SER A 348 8.95 16.84 26.58
CA SER A 348 9.61 17.98 25.96
C SER A 348 8.67 19.17 25.81
N ALA A 349 7.40 18.95 25.44
CA ALA A 349 6.40 19.99 25.38
C ALA A 349 6.11 20.60 26.75
N LEU A 350 5.93 19.76 27.76
CA LEU A 350 5.71 20.22 29.14
C LEU A 350 6.87 21.03 29.69
N LEU A 351 8.11 20.73 29.30
CA LEU A 351 9.33 21.38 29.80
C LEU A 351 9.86 22.52 28.93
N GLN A 352 9.38 22.66 27.69
CA GLN A 352 10.03 23.53 26.68
C GLN A 352 9.71 25.02 26.79
N THR A 353 8.71 25.41 27.56
CA THR A 353 8.26 26.82 27.64
C THR A 353 9.30 27.77 28.21
N TYR A 354 10.44 27.26 28.63
CA TYR A 354 11.35 27.98 29.47
C TYR A 354 12.75 28.03 28.88
N THR A 355 13.10 29.20 28.41
CA THR A 355 14.50 29.60 28.13
C THR A 355 15.30 29.83 29.41
N ASN A 356 14.61 29.98 30.52
CA ASN A 356 15.18 30.13 31.86
C ASN A 356 14.86 28.91 32.71
N ILE A 357 15.71 28.63 33.70
CA ILE A 357 15.80 27.46 34.54
C ILE A 357 14.51 27.20 35.40
N TRP A 358 13.55 28.10 35.41
CA TRP A 358 12.38 28.07 36.30
C TRP A 358 11.09 27.86 35.54
N ILE A 359 10.31 26.86 35.95
CA ILE A 359 8.96 26.67 35.46
C ILE A 359 8.03 27.52 36.36
N GLU A 360 7.46 28.58 35.80
CA GLU A 360 6.53 29.46 36.53
C GLU A 360 5.09 28.92 36.58
N ASP A 361 4.77 27.87 35.79
CA ASP A 361 3.44 27.29 35.71
C ASP A 361 3.34 26.02 36.57
N LEU A 362 2.78 26.21 37.75
CA LEU A 362 2.65 25.15 38.75
C LEU A 362 1.81 23.95 38.27
N GLU A 363 0.74 24.17 37.51
CA GLU A 363 -0.08 23.07 36.99
C GLU A 363 0.69 22.25 35.97
N ARG A 364 1.48 22.88 35.12
CA ARG A 364 2.35 22.19 34.18
C ARG A 364 3.46 21.40 34.87
N GLN A 365 4.01 21.94 35.97
CA GLN A 365 4.97 21.19 36.79
C GLN A 365 4.36 19.94 37.44
N LYS A 366 3.16 20.05 37.99
CA LYS A 366 2.42 18.92 38.58
C LYS A 366 2.13 17.89 37.50
N GLU A 367 1.71 18.30 36.30
CA GLU A 367 1.42 17.40 35.20
C GLU A 367 2.70 16.69 34.71
N THR A 368 3.82 17.38 34.66
CA THR A 368 5.12 16.75 34.34
C THR A 368 5.48 15.66 35.35
N ILE A 369 5.28 15.90 36.63
CA ILE A 369 5.50 14.90 37.70
C ILE A 369 4.59 13.68 37.49
N ARG A 370 3.31 13.91 37.19
CA ARG A 370 2.35 12.82 36.91
C ARG A 370 2.73 12.00 35.70
N VAL A 371 3.10 12.64 34.60
CA VAL A 371 3.53 11.96 33.36
C VAL A 371 4.77 11.11 33.59
N VAL A 372 5.75 11.66 34.30
CA VAL A 372 6.98 10.92 34.60
C VAL A 372 6.70 9.73 35.55
N ASN A 373 5.79 9.90 36.51
CA ASN A 373 5.33 8.77 37.34
C ASN A 373 4.61 7.71 36.50
N ALA A 374 3.76 8.10 35.57
CA ALA A 374 3.09 7.16 34.65
C ALA A 374 4.09 6.36 33.81
N MET A 375 5.17 6.99 33.34
CA MET A 375 6.25 6.29 32.66
C MET A 375 6.94 5.25 33.56
N ARG A 376 7.24 5.61 34.82
CA ARG A 376 7.83 4.69 35.80
C ARG A 376 6.91 3.48 36.06
N VAL A 377 5.64 3.74 36.33
CA VAL A 377 4.62 2.70 36.62
C VAL A 377 4.43 1.81 35.38
N GLY A 378 4.40 2.38 34.20
CA GLY A 378 4.32 1.66 32.93
C GLY A 378 5.59 0.90 32.54
N LYS A 379 6.66 0.96 33.37
CA LYS A 379 7.97 0.38 33.06
C LYS A 379 8.54 0.82 31.72
N GLU A 380 8.22 2.05 31.33
CA GLU A 380 8.70 2.61 30.08
C GLU A 380 10.20 2.88 30.18
N THR A 381 10.91 2.67 29.06
CA THR A 381 12.31 3.04 28.98
C THR A 381 12.42 4.57 28.93
N ARG A 382 13.41 5.12 29.61
CA ARG A 382 13.73 6.55 29.47
C ARG A 382 14.11 6.81 28.02
N PRO A 383 13.54 7.81 27.31
CA PRO A 383 13.87 8.11 25.94
C PRO A 383 15.38 8.30 25.71
N LYS A 384 15.90 7.82 24.59
CA LYS A 384 17.30 8.07 24.19
C LYS A 384 17.55 9.56 24.15
N GLY A 385 18.64 10.03 24.76
CA GLY A 385 18.93 11.45 24.91
C GLY A 385 18.47 12.07 26.24
N TRP A 386 17.71 11.34 27.06
CA TRP A 386 17.42 11.67 28.45
C TRP A 386 18.57 11.22 29.38
N GLY A 387 19.73 11.07 28.80
CA GLY A 387 20.92 10.79 29.59
C GLY A 387 21.21 11.92 30.60
N PRO A 388 22.07 11.64 31.54
CA PRO A 388 22.27 12.48 32.72
C PRO A 388 22.56 13.97 32.46
N GLY A 389 22.94 14.37 31.23
CA GLY A 389 23.31 15.77 30.92
C GLY A 389 22.17 16.66 30.44
N ALA A 390 21.37 16.24 29.44
CA ALA A 390 20.40 17.14 28.78
C ALA A 390 19.01 17.11 29.42
N PHE A 391 18.52 15.95 29.83
CA PHE A 391 17.21 15.81 30.47
C PHE A 391 17.26 16.24 31.94
N LYS A 392 18.37 15.96 32.61
CA LYS A 392 18.60 16.28 34.02
C LYS A 392 18.39 17.76 34.32
N GLY A 393 18.86 18.68 33.47
CA GLY A 393 18.66 20.11 33.67
C GLY A 393 17.19 20.53 33.64
N LYS A 394 16.35 19.87 32.83
CA LYS A 394 14.93 20.21 32.67
C LYS A 394 14.07 19.61 33.77
N VAL A 395 14.21 18.32 34.05
CA VAL A 395 13.45 17.67 35.14
C VAL A 395 13.96 18.13 36.52
N TRP A 396 15.25 18.44 36.61
CA TRP A 396 15.82 19.04 37.82
C TRP A 396 15.15 20.38 38.12
N ALA A 397 14.80 21.17 37.13
CA ALA A 397 14.07 22.42 37.33
C ALA A 397 12.72 22.23 38.03
N ILE A 398 12.01 21.12 37.78
CA ILE A 398 10.74 20.80 38.45
C ILE A 398 10.96 20.54 39.94
N TYR A 399 12.02 19.84 40.29
CA TYR A 399 12.39 19.49 41.66
C TYR A 399 13.34 20.46 42.30
N HIS A 400 13.58 21.64 41.72
CA HIS A 400 14.49 22.65 42.28
C HIS A 400 13.83 23.42 43.42
N PHE A 401 13.51 22.70 44.50
CA PHE A 401 12.73 23.20 45.60
C PHE A 401 13.35 24.37 46.35
N GLY A 402 14.65 24.61 46.21
CA GLY A 402 15.32 25.74 46.85
C GLY A 402 14.88 27.13 46.37
N PHE A 403 14.26 27.19 45.18
CA PHE A 403 13.77 28.45 44.59
C PHE A 403 12.25 28.53 44.49
N VAL A 404 11.57 27.40 44.71
CA VAL A 404 10.10 27.33 44.70
C VAL A 404 9.59 27.86 46.04
N PRO A 405 8.58 28.75 46.10
CA PRO A 405 7.90 29.12 47.34
C PRO A 405 7.39 27.89 48.13
N ASP A 406 7.35 28.03 49.46
CA ASP A 406 6.97 26.88 50.32
C ASP A 406 5.56 26.36 50.02
N ASP A 407 4.60 27.24 49.72
CA ASP A 407 3.23 26.87 49.36
C ASP A 407 3.18 26.13 47.99
N ASP A 408 3.95 26.58 47.02
CA ASP A 408 4.04 25.94 45.71
C ASP A 408 4.77 24.60 45.81
N ARG A 409 5.79 24.50 46.66
CA ARG A 409 6.50 23.24 46.94
C ARG A 409 5.53 22.19 47.56
N ALA A 410 4.71 22.61 48.51
CA ALA A 410 3.69 21.74 49.09
C ALA A 410 2.70 21.22 48.04
N GLN A 411 2.28 22.08 47.10
CA GLN A 411 1.41 21.69 46.00
C GLN A 411 2.09 20.74 45.02
N LEU A 412 3.38 20.95 44.71
CA LEU A 412 4.14 20.05 43.86
C LEU A 412 4.28 18.65 44.49
N LEU A 413 4.58 18.61 45.79
CA LEU A 413 4.66 17.36 46.52
C LEU A 413 3.29 16.65 46.56
N ALA A 414 2.19 17.40 46.63
CA ALA A 414 0.83 16.85 46.61
C ALA A 414 0.39 16.34 45.19
N ALA A 415 1.21 16.49 44.16
CA ALA A 415 0.90 15.99 42.82
C ALA A 415 0.80 14.46 42.76
N LEU A 416 1.48 13.74 43.66
CA LEU A 416 1.48 12.28 43.79
C LEU A 416 1.37 11.86 45.27
N PRO A 417 0.89 10.64 45.54
CA PRO A 417 1.05 10.04 46.84
C PRO A 417 2.54 9.96 47.27
N PRO A 418 2.87 10.10 48.56
CA PRO A 418 4.26 10.18 49.02
C PRO A 418 5.18 9.06 48.53
N ALA A 419 4.70 7.81 48.62
CA ALA A 419 5.48 6.65 48.20
C ALA A 419 5.77 6.64 46.67
N GLU A 420 4.79 7.05 45.86
CA GLU A 420 4.96 7.15 44.42
C GLU A 420 5.91 8.30 44.07
N HIS A 421 5.81 9.41 44.79
CA HIS A 421 6.64 10.58 44.56
C HIS A 421 8.11 10.25 44.82
N LEU A 422 8.40 9.59 45.93
CA LEU A 422 9.76 9.12 46.28
C LEU A 422 10.29 8.10 45.25
N ALA A 423 9.46 7.13 44.88
CA ALA A 423 9.84 6.14 43.89
C ALA A 423 10.11 6.78 42.53
N THR A 424 9.30 7.78 42.10
CA THR A 424 9.48 8.51 40.85
C THR A 424 10.77 9.35 40.87
N PHE A 425 11.01 10.05 41.96
CA PHE A 425 12.24 10.84 42.11
C PHE A 425 13.49 9.94 42.02
N ARG A 426 13.53 8.82 42.74
CA ARG A 426 14.64 7.86 42.70
C ARG A 426 14.81 7.20 41.34
N TRP A 427 13.72 6.91 40.65
CA TRP A 427 13.77 6.37 39.30
C TRP A 427 14.35 7.38 38.28
N LEU A 428 14.01 8.68 38.40
CA LEU A 428 14.54 9.74 37.59
C LEU A 428 16.01 10.03 37.85
N PHE A 429 16.39 9.98 39.10
CA PHE A 429 17.71 10.36 39.62
C PHE A 429 18.31 9.27 40.50
N PRO A 430 18.76 8.14 39.91
CA PRO A 430 19.49 7.13 40.65
C PRO A 430 20.74 7.77 41.28
N GLU A 431 20.95 7.54 42.59
CA GLU A 431 22.08 8.15 43.31
C GLU A 431 23.43 7.71 42.75
N ASP A 432 23.55 6.47 42.30
CA ASP A 432 24.74 5.92 41.64
C ASP A 432 25.12 6.66 40.38
N ASP A 433 24.12 7.08 39.56
CA ASP A 433 24.34 7.90 38.39
C ASP A 433 24.86 9.31 38.74
N LEU A 434 24.59 9.81 39.92
CA LEU A 434 25.08 11.09 40.40
C LEU A 434 26.53 11.02 40.87
N ALA A 435 26.96 9.92 41.39
CA ALA A 435 28.34 9.67 41.83
C ALA A 435 29.29 9.41 40.64
N ALA A 436 28.78 8.78 39.56
CA ALA A 436 29.58 8.38 38.42
C ALA A 436 29.86 9.49 37.39
N ALA A 437 29.13 10.60 37.44
CA ALA A 437 29.31 11.69 36.47
C ALA A 437 30.07 12.83 37.13
N ASP A 438 31.10 13.31 36.45
CA ASP A 438 31.82 14.55 36.75
C ASP A 438 30.87 15.75 36.55
N ARG A 439 30.02 15.99 37.58
CA ARG A 439 28.89 16.90 37.48
C ARG A 439 29.08 17.99 38.49
N GLY A 440 29.07 19.15 37.96
CA GLY A 440 29.30 20.40 38.63
C GLY A 440 28.94 20.40 40.13
N GLU A 441 29.62 21.19 40.87
CA GLU A 441 29.72 21.23 42.33
C GLU A 441 28.40 21.09 43.12
N TYR A 442 27.22 21.22 42.48
CA TYR A 442 25.92 21.28 43.17
C TYR A 442 25.03 20.05 43.03
N ALA A 443 25.34 19.11 42.15
CA ALA A 443 24.37 18.06 41.78
C ALA A 443 23.97 17.15 42.99
N LEU A 444 24.91 16.71 43.77
CA LEU A 444 24.61 15.89 44.95
C LEU A 444 23.93 16.72 46.05
N PHE A 445 24.35 17.95 46.25
CA PHE A 445 23.78 18.84 47.23
C PHE A 445 22.30 19.14 46.96
N GLU A 446 21.97 19.49 45.75
CA GLU A 446 20.58 19.73 45.34
C GLU A 446 19.75 18.46 45.36
N TYR A 447 20.31 17.33 44.98
CA TYR A 447 19.65 16.01 45.11
C TYR A 447 19.26 15.71 46.53
N LEU A 448 20.18 15.88 47.47
CA LEU A 448 19.93 15.62 48.90
C LEU A 448 18.86 16.56 49.47
N PHE A 449 18.82 17.81 49.00
CA PHE A 449 17.79 18.77 49.38
C PHE A 449 16.39 18.33 48.93
N VAL A 450 16.23 17.90 47.64
CA VAL A 450 14.94 17.41 47.14
C VAL A 450 14.56 16.11 47.81
N LEU A 451 15.50 15.17 47.92
CA LEU A 451 15.25 13.87 48.55
C LEU A 451 14.72 14.06 49.97
N ALA A 452 15.36 14.91 50.79
CA ALA A 452 14.93 15.17 52.15
C ALA A 452 13.49 15.73 52.23
N HIS A 453 13.11 16.63 51.33
CA HIS A 453 11.74 17.16 51.27
C HIS A 453 10.71 16.10 50.84
N VAL A 454 11.05 15.22 49.91
CA VAL A 454 10.16 14.12 49.50
C VAL A 454 10.00 13.08 50.60
N GLU A 455 11.08 12.76 51.32
CA GLU A 455 11.06 11.88 52.50
C GLU A 455 10.25 12.46 53.65
N GLU A 456 10.42 13.76 53.93
CA GLU A 456 9.63 14.47 54.95
C GLU A 456 8.13 14.48 54.57
N TYR A 457 7.81 14.76 53.32
CA TYR A 457 6.44 14.68 52.79
C TYR A 457 5.86 13.25 52.95
N GLY A 458 6.68 12.23 52.74
CA GLY A 458 6.34 10.83 52.96
C GLY A 458 6.21 10.40 54.40
N THR A 459 6.37 11.32 55.34
CA THR A 459 6.36 11.06 56.80
C THR A 459 7.49 10.14 57.30
N ASP A 460 8.50 9.90 56.48
CA ASP A 460 9.71 9.19 56.92
C ASP A 460 10.69 10.17 57.59
N ARG A 461 10.40 10.50 58.81
CA ARG A 461 11.15 11.44 59.61
C ARG A 461 12.64 11.05 59.76
N ALA A 462 12.92 9.76 59.89
CA ALA A 462 14.30 9.30 60.08
C ALA A 462 15.13 9.44 58.81
N ALA A 463 14.56 9.07 57.63
CA ALA A 463 15.19 9.24 56.35
C ALA A 463 15.40 10.73 56.01
N ALA A 464 14.38 11.56 56.22
CA ALA A 464 14.47 13.01 55.97
C ALA A 464 15.56 13.67 56.81
N LEU A 465 15.65 13.36 58.12
CA LEU A 465 16.71 13.85 59.00
C LEU A 465 18.09 13.40 58.52
N ALA A 466 18.23 12.14 58.10
CA ALA A 466 19.48 11.64 57.57
C ALA A 466 19.89 12.37 56.27
N SER A 467 18.97 12.60 55.36
CA SER A 467 19.21 13.32 54.10
C SER A 467 19.55 14.79 54.32
N TYR A 468 18.86 15.47 55.26
CA TYR A 468 19.21 16.86 55.61
C TYR A 468 20.59 16.95 56.27
N ARG A 469 20.97 16.02 57.17
CA ARG A 469 22.32 15.98 57.75
C ARG A 469 23.40 15.69 56.72
N ARG A 470 23.16 14.81 55.76
CA ARG A 470 24.07 14.56 54.64
C ARG A 470 24.25 15.82 53.79
N LEU A 471 23.18 16.57 53.51
CA LEU A 471 23.23 17.84 52.80
C LEU A 471 24.10 18.85 53.53
N LEU A 472 23.95 19.00 54.87
CA LEU A 472 24.78 19.92 55.64
C LEU A 472 26.26 19.50 55.67
N GLY A 473 26.55 18.21 55.73
CA GLY A 473 27.90 17.65 55.57
C GLY A 473 28.52 17.95 54.21
N GLU A 474 27.75 17.78 53.16
CA GLU A 474 28.19 18.09 51.78
C GLU A 474 28.48 19.61 51.63
N PHE A 475 27.59 20.46 52.14
CA PHE A 475 27.80 21.92 52.15
C PHE A 475 29.08 22.32 52.89
N ALA A 476 29.34 21.77 54.06
CA ALA A 476 30.52 22.07 54.86
C ALA A 476 31.81 21.59 54.16
N SER A 477 31.77 20.44 53.46
CA SER A 477 32.93 19.84 52.80
C SER A 477 33.40 20.65 51.56
N LYS A 478 32.46 21.17 50.79
CA LYS A 478 32.70 21.77 49.45
C LYS A 478 32.66 23.31 49.46
N LYS A 479 32.40 23.96 50.58
CA LYS A 479 32.37 25.41 50.77
C LYS A 479 31.52 26.16 49.73
N TYR A 480 30.29 25.69 49.48
CA TYR A 480 29.35 26.35 48.60
C TYR A 480 29.05 27.77 49.06
N ASN A 481 29.09 28.74 48.16
CA ASN A 481 28.90 30.15 48.46
C ASN A 481 27.74 30.81 47.70
N SER A 482 26.97 30.04 46.91
CA SER A 482 25.84 30.61 46.19
C SER A 482 24.70 30.95 47.16
N ARG A 483 23.96 32.02 46.83
CA ARG A 483 22.76 32.45 47.57
C ARG A 483 21.73 31.33 47.67
N ALA A 484 21.63 30.51 46.64
CA ALA A 484 20.73 29.34 46.59
C ALA A 484 21.15 28.28 47.60
N ALA A 485 22.43 27.89 47.62
CA ALA A 485 22.95 26.93 48.56
C ALA A 485 22.78 27.38 50.02
N ILE A 486 23.05 28.64 50.30
CA ILE A 486 22.82 29.22 51.62
C ILE A 486 21.36 29.11 52.05
N LYS A 487 20.40 29.46 51.16
CA LYS A 487 18.97 29.32 51.39
C LYS A 487 18.54 27.87 51.64
N MET A 488 19.08 26.93 50.90
CA MET A 488 18.79 25.48 51.09
C MET A 488 19.31 25.01 52.46
N VAL A 489 20.47 25.46 52.91
CA VAL A 489 21.02 25.17 54.24
C VAL A 489 20.15 25.74 55.38
N GLU A 490 19.68 26.98 55.23
CA GLU A 490 18.77 27.61 56.18
C GLU A 490 17.47 26.81 56.30
N GLN A 491 16.89 26.40 55.19
CA GLN A 491 15.67 25.55 55.17
C GLN A 491 15.95 24.19 55.76
N ALA A 492 17.06 23.52 55.45
CA ALA A 492 17.44 22.24 56.04
C ALA A 492 17.60 22.33 57.56
N ASN A 493 18.27 23.35 58.05
CA ASN A 493 18.40 23.61 59.50
C ASN A 493 17.03 23.84 60.17
N ALA A 494 16.12 24.57 59.52
CA ALA A 494 14.77 24.78 60.02
C ALA A 494 13.97 23.46 60.04
N ALA A 495 14.10 22.65 59.01
CA ALA A 495 13.45 21.32 58.91
C ALA A 495 13.99 20.37 59.98
N ILE A 496 15.30 20.29 60.21
CA ILE A 496 15.92 19.49 61.27
C ILE A 496 15.35 19.87 62.66
N ARG A 497 15.28 21.17 62.98
CA ARG A 497 14.65 21.62 64.24
C ARG A 497 13.18 21.23 64.34
N ARG A 498 12.41 21.39 63.27
CA ARG A 498 10.98 21.00 63.21
C ARG A 498 10.78 19.50 63.39
N LEU A 499 11.66 18.73 62.85
CA LEU A 499 11.64 17.26 62.96
C LEU A 499 12.26 16.76 64.28
N GLY A 500 12.72 17.64 65.19
CA GLY A 500 13.23 17.28 66.50
C GLY A 500 14.59 16.57 66.44
N GLY A 501 15.45 17.02 65.53
CA GLY A 501 16.82 16.52 65.33
C GLY A 501 17.87 17.41 65.95
#